data_ff9d9a72d80427f1a0331919b5655df7
#
_entry.id   ff9d9a72d80427f1a0331919b5655df7
#
_cell.length_a   1.000
_cell.length_b   1.000
_cell.length_c   1.000
_cell.angle_alpha   90.00
_cell.angle_beta   90.00
_cell.angle_gamma   90.00
#
_symmetry.space_group_name_H-M   'P 1'
#
loop_
_entity.id
_entity.type
_entity.pdbx_description
1 polymer ?
#
loop_
_entity_poly.entity_id
_entity_poly.type
_entity_poly.pdbx_seq_one_letter_code
_entity_poly.pdbx_strand_id
1 'polypeptide(L)'
;ALLLTLEEPPEHVVFILATTNIESVPITILSRCQKFDFKKISNDVIKDRINYICKEEKINITPEAVDEITYLSEGGMRDALSILDQLSSDTNNIDIDLIINNFGSVTNIVIDNIINAIEDNNLDIIKENINKMKNSNVDYKVFIKKMIDKLSLKAFSNDNKISLDKIKNVVFD
;
A
#
# COMPACT_ATOMS: atom_id res chain seq x y z
N ALA A 1 2.23 -0.89 -39.60
CA ALA A 1 2.12 -2.36 -39.72
C ALA A 1 1.10 -2.93 -38.71
N LEU A 2 1.23 -2.66 -37.39
CA LEU A 2 0.34 -3.25 -36.37
C LEU A 2 -1.15 -2.92 -36.56
N LEU A 3 -1.47 -1.69 -36.95
CA LEU A 3 -2.86 -1.25 -37.14
C LEU A 3 -3.59 -2.04 -38.21
N LEU A 4 -2.95 -2.30 -39.34
CA LEU A 4 -3.53 -3.10 -40.43
C LEU A 4 -3.82 -4.53 -39.96
N THR A 5 -2.91 -5.13 -39.18
CA THR A 5 -3.09 -6.50 -38.65
C THR A 5 -4.17 -6.55 -37.57
N LEU A 6 -4.44 -5.43 -36.85
CA LEU A 6 -5.55 -5.35 -35.91
C LEU A 6 -6.91 -5.12 -36.61
N GLU A 7 -6.91 -4.57 -37.82
CA GLU A 7 -8.13 -4.40 -38.63
C GLU A 7 -8.57 -5.74 -39.26
N GLU A 8 -7.61 -6.54 -39.74
CA GLU A 8 -7.85 -7.80 -40.38
C GLU A 8 -6.94 -8.88 -39.75
N PRO A 9 -7.21 -9.30 -38.51
CA PRO A 9 -6.40 -10.30 -37.84
C PRO A 9 -6.60 -11.68 -38.49
N PRO A 10 -5.54 -12.50 -38.62
CA PRO A 10 -5.70 -13.86 -39.01
C PRO A 10 -6.61 -14.64 -38.06
N GLU A 11 -7.46 -15.54 -38.56
CA GLU A 11 -8.50 -16.23 -37.75
C GLU A 11 -7.96 -16.96 -36.50
N HIS A 12 -6.69 -17.36 -36.52
CA HIS A 12 -6.04 -18.09 -35.42
C HIS A 12 -5.22 -17.22 -34.49
N VAL A 13 -5.27 -15.84 -34.63
CA VAL A 13 -4.46 -14.91 -33.85
C VAL A 13 -5.35 -14.05 -32.95
N VAL A 14 -5.00 -13.98 -31.66
CA VAL A 14 -5.61 -13.09 -30.68
C VAL A 14 -4.53 -12.14 -30.16
N PHE A 15 -4.81 -10.84 -30.23
CA PHE A 15 -3.93 -9.81 -29.66
C PHE A 15 -4.37 -9.45 -28.24
N ILE A 16 -3.45 -9.54 -27.29
CA ILE A 16 -3.66 -9.11 -25.91
C ILE A 16 -2.70 -7.96 -25.63
N LEU A 17 -3.26 -6.79 -25.37
CA LEU A 17 -2.53 -5.58 -25.00
C LEU A 17 -2.77 -5.31 -23.53
N ALA A 18 -1.70 -5.16 -22.75
CA ALA A 18 -1.78 -4.84 -21.33
C ALA A 18 -1.00 -3.57 -21.03
N THR A 19 -1.63 -2.64 -20.33
CA THR A 19 -1.02 -1.37 -19.92
C THR A 19 -1.61 -0.87 -18.62
N THR A 20 -0.82 -0.19 -17.83
CA THR A 20 -1.29 0.59 -16.65
C THR A 20 -1.70 2.01 -17.02
N ASN A 21 -1.32 2.49 -18.23
CA ASN A 21 -1.64 3.82 -18.72
C ASN A 21 -2.39 3.72 -20.05
N ILE A 22 -3.72 3.74 -19.97
CA ILE A 22 -4.58 3.64 -21.16
C ILE A 22 -4.50 4.92 -22.04
N GLU A 23 -4.22 6.07 -21.43
CA GLU A 23 -4.14 7.36 -22.16
C GLU A 23 -2.97 7.39 -23.16
N SER A 24 -1.93 6.58 -22.92
CA SER A 24 -0.79 6.46 -23.85
C SER A 24 -1.09 5.59 -25.08
N VAL A 25 -2.21 4.86 -25.09
CA VAL A 25 -2.59 3.97 -26.20
C VAL A 25 -3.38 4.78 -27.23
N PRO A 26 -2.94 4.80 -28.52
CA PRO A 26 -3.66 5.51 -29.57
C PRO A 26 -5.12 5.08 -29.68
N ILE A 27 -6.01 6.05 -29.88
CA ILE A 27 -7.46 5.82 -30.00
C ILE A 27 -7.79 4.84 -31.14
N THR A 28 -6.97 4.81 -32.19
CA THR A 28 -7.10 3.90 -33.33
C THR A 28 -6.92 2.43 -32.92
N ILE A 29 -6.13 2.15 -31.88
CA ILE A 29 -5.96 0.80 -31.32
C ILE A 29 -7.12 0.50 -30.36
N LEU A 30 -7.45 1.45 -29.48
CA LEU A 30 -8.54 1.29 -28.49
C LEU A 30 -9.89 1.00 -29.15
N SER A 31 -10.18 1.62 -30.31
CA SER A 31 -11.43 1.40 -31.04
C SER A 31 -11.60 0.00 -31.66
N ARG A 32 -10.51 -0.77 -31.73
CA ARG A 32 -10.48 -2.14 -32.29
C ARG A 32 -10.28 -3.22 -31.24
N CYS A 33 -10.18 -2.84 -29.96
CA CYS A 33 -9.93 -3.75 -28.88
C CYS A 33 -11.13 -3.76 -27.90
N GLN A 34 -11.44 -4.91 -27.36
CA GLN A 34 -12.32 -5.01 -26.20
C GLN A 34 -11.53 -4.62 -24.96
N LYS A 35 -12.05 -3.67 -24.16
CA LYS A 35 -11.41 -3.18 -22.96
C LYS A 35 -11.84 -3.98 -21.74
N PHE A 36 -10.86 -4.40 -20.93
CA PHE A 36 -11.06 -5.06 -19.65
C PHE A 36 -10.33 -4.28 -18.56
N ASP A 37 -11.05 -3.66 -17.65
CA ASP A 37 -10.47 -2.91 -16.53
C ASP A 37 -10.23 -3.81 -15.33
N PHE A 38 -8.96 -4.04 -15.01
CA PHE A 38 -8.55 -4.74 -13.79
C PHE A 38 -8.38 -3.76 -12.65
N LYS A 39 -9.16 -3.96 -11.59
CA LYS A 39 -9.09 -3.14 -10.38
C LYS A 39 -8.10 -3.74 -9.37
N LYS A 40 -7.65 -2.92 -8.44
CA LYS A 40 -6.91 -3.39 -7.26
C LYS A 40 -7.73 -4.42 -6.51
N ILE A 41 -7.06 -5.43 -5.97
CA ILE A 41 -7.68 -6.46 -5.14
C ILE A 41 -8.02 -5.85 -3.78
N SER A 42 -9.18 -6.20 -3.23
CA SER A 42 -9.57 -5.71 -1.90
C SER A 42 -8.66 -6.28 -0.81
N ASN A 43 -8.50 -5.51 0.25
CA ASN A 43 -7.66 -5.91 1.38
C ASN A 43 -8.10 -7.24 1.99
N ASP A 44 -9.40 -7.50 2.10
CA ASP A 44 -9.92 -8.73 2.68
C ASP A 44 -9.50 -9.96 1.87
N VAL A 45 -9.58 -9.88 0.53
CA VAL A 45 -9.16 -10.97 -0.37
C VAL A 45 -7.65 -11.22 -0.26
N ILE A 46 -6.84 -10.16 -0.11
CA ILE A 46 -5.39 -10.30 0.09
C ILE A 46 -5.10 -10.96 1.43
N LYS A 47 -5.74 -10.52 2.53
CA LYS A 47 -5.61 -11.11 3.87
C LYS A 47 -5.98 -12.59 3.88
N ASP A 48 -7.11 -12.93 3.29
CA ASP A 48 -7.56 -14.32 3.19
C ASP A 48 -6.52 -15.18 2.46
N ARG A 49 -5.94 -14.66 1.37
CA ARG A 49 -4.92 -15.39 0.61
C ARG A 49 -3.62 -15.56 1.39
N ILE A 50 -3.15 -14.53 2.09
CA ILE A 50 -1.97 -14.59 2.96
C ILE A 50 -2.19 -15.66 4.05
N ASN A 51 -3.32 -15.60 4.75
CA ASN A 51 -3.65 -16.55 5.81
C ASN A 51 -3.74 -17.99 5.29
N TYR A 52 -4.33 -18.19 4.11
CA TYR A 52 -4.40 -19.50 3.47
C TYR A 52 -2.99 -20.07 3.22
N ILE A 53 -2.10 -19.26 2.60
CA ILE A 53 -0.73 -19.69 2.29
C ILE A 53 0.06 -19.98 3.58
N CYS A 54 -0.01 -19.08 4.56
CA CYS A 54 0.67 -19.29 5.84
C CYS A 54 0.24 -20.60 6.52
N LYS A 55 -1.03 -20.96 6.42
CA LYS A 55 -1.54 -22.23 6.95
C LYS A 55 -0.98 -23.44 6.20
N GLU A 56 -0.96 -23.41 4.86
CA GLU A 56 -0.45 -24.51 4.04
C GLU A 56 1.06 -24.70 4.21
N GLU A 57 1.82 -23.60 4.27
CA GLU A 57 3.29 -23.58 4.40
C GLU A 57 3.77 -23.66 5.87
N LYS A 58 2.83 -23.74 6.84
CA LYS A 58 3.11 -23.78 8.29
C LYS A 58 3.92 -22.58 8.80
N ILE A 59 3.61 -21.40 8.26
CA ILE A 59 4.16 -20.12 8.67
C ILE A 59 3.27 -19.54 9.78
N ASN A 60 3.85 -19.18 10.92
CA ASN A 60 3.15 -18.46 11.98
C ASN A 60 3.21 -16.97 11.66
N ILE A 61 2.05 -16.34 11.47
CA ILE A 61 1.96 -14.91 11.20
C ILE A 61 0.97 -14.25 12.16
N THR A 62 1.33 -13.06 12.66
CA THR A 62 0.41 -12.30 13.52
C THR A 62 -0.61 -11.52 12.67
N PRO A 63 -1.82 -11.26 13.20
CA PRO A 63 -2.84 -10.48 12.49
C PRO A 63 -2.34 -9.09 12.05
N GLU A 64 -1.55 -8.43 12.90
CA GLU A 64 -0.95 -7.13 12.62
C GLU A 64 0.04 -7.20 11.45
N ALA A 65 0.79 -8.30 11.35
CA ALA A 65 1.70 -8.55 10.22
C ALA A 65 0.93 -8.78 8.91
N VAL A 66 -0.19 -9.52 8.95
CA VAL A 66 -1.08 -9.68 7.78
C VAL A 66 -1.62 -8.34 7.31
N ASP A 67 -2.07 -7.51 8.25
CA ASP A 67 -2.58 -6.16 7.95
C ASP A 67 -1.50 -5.29 7.29
N GLU A 68 -0.28 -5.36 7.80
CA GLU A 68 0.84 -4.57 7.29
C GLU A 68 1.29 -5.03 5.90
N ILE A 69 1.43 -6.33 5.66
CA ILE A 69 1.74 -6.86 4.31
C ILE A 69 0.65 -6.43 3.32
N THR A 70 -0.62 -6.54 3.72
CA THR A 70 -1.75 -6.12 2.90
C THR A 70 -1.68 -4.63 2.57
N TYR A 71 -1.34 -3.79 3.53
CA TYR A 71 -1.16 -2.35 3.32
C TYR A 71 -0.03 -2.06 2.34
N LEU A 72 1.14 -2.67 2.54
CA LEU A 72 2.33 -2.47 1.70
C LEU A 72 2.13 -2.96 0.26
N SER A 73 1.27 -3.96 0.05
CA SER A 73 0.99 -4.53 -1.28
C SER A 73 0.13 -3.64 -2.18
N GLU A 74 -0.52 -2.61 -1.63
CA GLU A 74 -1.34 -1.63 -2.36
C GLU A 74 -2.41 -2.23 -3.29
N GLY A 75 -2.93 -3.40 -2.95
CA GLY A 75 -3.91 -4.13 -3.75
C GLY A 75 -3.30 -5.01 -4.85
N GLY A 76 -1.99 -5.23 -4.81
CA GLY A 76 -1.24 -6.14 -5.69
C GLY A 76 -1.00 -7.50 -5.03
N MET A 77 -1.61 -8.59 -5.53
CA MET A 77 -1.39 -9.92 -4.98
C MET A 77 0.07 -10.38 -5.14
N ARG A 78 0.71 -10.06 -6.27
CA ARG A 78 2.11 -10.38 -6.50
C ARG A 78 3.01 -9.75 -5.45
N ASP A 79 2.77 -8.47 -5.14
CA ASP A 79 3.57 -7.72 -4.17
C ASP A 79 3.36 -8.28 -2.77
N ALA A 80 2.12 -8.60 -2.38
CA ALA A 80 1.82 -9.25 -1.11
C ALA A 80 2.56 -10.58 -0.94
N LEU A 81 2.55 -11.42 -1.97
CA LEU A 81 3.23 -12.71 -1.94
C LEU A 81 4.75 -12.58 -1.97
N SER A 82 5.29 -11.60 -2.68
CA SER A 82 6.74 -11.33 -2.70
C SER A 82 7.24 -10.85 -1.33
N ILE A 83 6.46 -10.00 -0.64
CA ILE A 83 6.76 -9.58 0.72
C ILE A 83 6.73 -10.79 1.67
N LEU A 84 5.68 -11.62 1.59
CA LEU A 84 5.54 -12.80 2.42
C LEU A 84 6.70 -13.79 2.20
N ASP A 85 7.06 -14.06 0.94
CA ASP A 85 8.17 -14.95 0.57
C ASP A 85 9.50 -14.45 1.12
N GLN A 86 9.78 -13.14 0.98
CA GLN A 86 10.98 -12.52 1.55
C GLN A 86 11.05 -12.68 3.06
N LEU A 87 9.96 -12.47 3.80
CA LEU A 87 9.92 -12.59 5.25
C LEU A 87 10.05 -14.03 5.71
N SER A 88 9.44 -14.98 5.00
CA SER A 88 9.44 -16.39 5.34
C SER A 88 10.76 -17.11 5.00
N SER A 89 11.62 -16.51 4.19
CA SER A 89 12.94 -17.07 3.86
C SER A 89 13.88 -17.14 5.07
N ASP A 90 13.72 -16.23 6.02
CA ASP A 90 14.59 -16.14 7.19
C ASP A 90 13.99 -16.79 8.44
N THR A 91 12.66 -16.83 8.54
CA THR A 91 11.96 -17.36 9.74
C THR A 91 10.54 -17.80 9.41
N ASN A 92 10.07 -18.82 10.13
CA ASN A 92 8.67 -19.25 10.06
C ASN A 92 7.74 -18.47 11.01
N ASN A 93 8.26 -17.47 11.74
CA ASN A 93 7.47 -16.64 12.66
C ASN A 93 7.55 -15.19 12.18
N ILE A 94 6.45 -14.71 11.62
CA ILE A 94 6.35 -13.35 11.04
C ILE A 94 5.50 -12.49 11.97
N ASP A 95 6.12 -11.52 12.60
CA ASP A 95 5.48 -10.49 13.41
C ASP A 95 5.63 -9.09 12.78
N ILE A 96 5.03 -8.11 13.42
CA ILE A 96 5.08 -6.72 12.94
C ILE A 96 6.50 -6.15 13.01
N ASP A 97 7.30 -6.53 14.01
CA ASP A 97 8.66 -6.01 14.19
C ASP A 97 9.58 -6.46 13.06
N LEU A 98 9.41 -7.70 12.59
CA LEU A 98 10.13 -8.21 11.44
C LEU A 98 9.83 -7.38 10.17
N ILE A 99 8.56 -6.99 9.96
CA ILE A 99 8.16 -6.17 8.81
C ILE A 99 8.73 -4.75 8.92
N ILE A 100 8.67 -4.15 10.12
CA ILE A 100 9.24 -2.82 10.37
C ILE A 100 10.72 -2.80 10.03
N ASN A 101 11.46 -3.80 10.48
CA ASN A 101 12.92 -3.88 10.28
C ASN A 101 13.30 -4.11 8.81
N ASN A 102 12.54 -4.91 8.06
CA ASN A 102 12.83 -5.22 6.67
C ASN A 102 12.33 -4.17 5.68
N PHE A 103 11.17 -3.56 5.93
CA PHE A 103 10.51 -2.65 4.99
C PHE A 103 10.43 -1.20 5.47
N GLY A 104 11.03 -0.88 6.61
CA GLY A 104 11.02 0.48 7.16
C GLY A 104 9.62 1.01 7.46
N SER A 105 8.67 0.12 7.73
CA SER A 105 7.30 0.52 8.02
C SER A 105 7.17 1.14 9.42
N VAL A 106 6.04 1.80 9.68
CA VAL A 106 5.73 2.42 10.97
C VAL A 106 4.40 1.87 11.45
N THR A 107 4.34 1.46 12.72
CA THR A 107 3.10 0.93 13.30
C THR A 107 1.98 1.98 13.31
N ASN A 108 0.75 1.48 13.24
CA ASN A 108 -0.42 2.34 13.36
C ASN A 108 -0.45 3.09 14.71
N ILE A 109 0.11 2.50 15.76
CA ILE A 109 0.20 3.13 17.09
C ILE A 109 1.05 4.40 17.04
N VAL A 110 2.21 4.36 16.39
CA VAL A 110 3.08 5.54 16.24
C VAL A 110 2.39 6.63 15.43
N ILE A 111 1.70 6.25 14.36
CA ILE A 111 0.91 7.18 13.55
C ILE A 111 -0.19 7.84 14.38
N ASP A 112 -0.94 7.05 15.15
CA ASP A 112 -2.01 7.59 16.02
C ASP A 112 -1.46 8.52 17.10
N ASN A 113 -0.34 8.16 17.72
CA ASN A 113 0.32 9.01 18.70
C ASN A 113 0.73 10.37 18.13
N ILE A 114 1.27 10.39 16.92
CA ILE A 114 1.67 11.62 16.23
C ILE A 114 0.42 12.45 15.86
N ILE A 115 -0.63 11.82 15.33
CA ILE A 115 -1.87 12.51 14.96
C ILE A 115 -2.51 13.14 16.21
N ASN A 116 -2.63 12.38 17.30
CA ASN A 116 -3.20 12.91 18.55
C ASN A 116 -2.33 14.04 19.13
N ALA A 117 -1.01 13.92 19.08
CA ALA A 117 -0.11 14.98 19.53
C ALA A 117 -0.23 16.26 18.67
N ILE A 118 -0.52 16.15 17.36
CA ILE A 118 -0.82 17.29 16.50
C ILE A 118 -2.14 17.95 16.92
N GLU A 119 -3.19 17.16 17.20
CA GLU A 119 -4.49 17.66 17.67
C GLU A 119 -4.36 18.42 19.00
N ASP A 120 -3.55 17.88 19.91
CA ASP A 120 -3.30 18.45 21.24
C ASP A 120 -2.25 19.57 21.25
N ASN A 121 -1.65 19.92 20.10
CA ASN A 121 -0.52 20.86 19.96
C ASN A 121 0.69 20.47 20.85
N ASN A 122 0.93 19.19 21.08
CA ASN A 122 2.01 18.69 21.91
C ASN A 122 3.29 18.43 21.10
N LEU A 123 4.11 19.47 20.93
CA LEU A 123 5.35 19.42 20.14
C LEU A 123 6.39 18.44 20.71
N ASP A 124 6.40 18.21 22.02
CA ASP A 124 7.41 17.34 22.66
C ASP A 124 7.18 15.88 22.27
N ILE A 125 5.94 15.40 22.27
CA ILE A 125 5.58 14.04 21.82
C ILE A 125 5.89 13.88 20.33
N ILE A 126 5.61 14.90 19.50
CA ILE A 126 5.93 14.86 18.07
C ILE A 126 7.44 14.71 17.87
N LYS A 127 8.25 15.55 18.52
CA LYS A 127 9.71 15.50 18.44
C LYS A 127 10.28 14.16 18.91
N GLU A 128 9.75 13.63 20.02
CA GLU A 128 10.17 12.32 20.54
C GLU A 128 9.94 11.19 19.51
N ASN A 129 8.74 11.12 18.94
CA ASN A 129 8.42 10.10 17.93
C ASN A 129 9.27 10.27 16.66
N ILE A 130 9.46 11.50 16.16
CA ILE A 130 10.32 11.76 15.00
C ILE A 130 11.78 11.37 15.28
N ASN A 131 12.29 11.66 16.48
CA ASN A 131 13.65 11.28 16.85
C ASN A 131 13.81 9.75 16.96
N LYS A 132 12.82 9.02 17.47
CA LYS A 132 12.80 7.56 17.44
C LYS A 132 12.85 7.02 16.01
N MET A 133 12.08 7.62 15.10
CA MET A 133 12.07 7.25 13.68
C MET A 133 13.41 7.51 12.98
N LYS A 134 14.09 8.65 13.29
CA LYS A 134 15.42 8.96 12.74
C LYS A 134 16.47 7.91 13.10
N ASN A 135 16.35 7.29 14.25
CA ASN A 135 17.26 6.26 14.74
C ASN A 135 16.87 4.84 14.30
N SER A 136 15.77 4.71 13.56
CA SER A 136 15.23 3.47 13.02
C SER A 136 15.30 3.49 11.49
N ASN A 137 15.28 2.31 10.87
CA ASN A 137 15.31 2.19 9.40
C ASN A 137 13.94 2.49 8.77
N VAL A 138 13.37 3.68 9.04
CA VAL A 138 12.02 4.05 8.60
C VAL A 138 12.04 4.60 7.17
N ASP A 139 11.17 4.06 6.31
CA ASP A 139 10.85 4.67 5.02
C ASP A 139 9.86 5.83 5.22
N TYR A 140 10.36 7.05 5.09
CA TYR A 140 9.54 8.26 5.24
C TYR A 140 8.40 8.37 4.21
N LYS A 141 8.51 7.74 3.04
CA LYS A 141 7.42 7.73 2.05
C LYS A 141 6.26 6.88 2.57
N VAL A 142 6.56 5.70 3.13
CA VAL A 142 5.56 4.82 3.76
C VAL A 142 4.91 5.53 4.95
N PHE A 143 5.71 6.20 5.78
CA PHE A 143 5.21 6.99 6.91
C PHE A 143 4.25 8.10 6.47
N ILE A 144 4.66 8.96 5.54
CA ILE A 144 3.82 10.07 5.04
C ILE A 144 2.54 9.54 4.41
N LYS A 145 2.62 8.47 3.64
CA LYS A 145 1.44 7.85 3.04
C LYS A 145 0.45 7.37 4.09
N LYS A 146 0.90 6.64 5.10
CA LYS A 146 0.03 6.21 6.22
C LYS A 146 -0.60 7.39 6.95
N MET A 147 0.16 8.47 7.19
CA MET A 147 -0.36 9.69 7.79
C MET A 147 -1.49 10.29 6.96
N ILE A 148 -1.29 10.43 5.64
CA ILE A 148 -2.29 10.97 4.72
C ILE A 148 -3.54 10.10 4.71
N ASP A 149 -3.39 8.78 4.59
CA ASP A 149 -4.52 7.83 4.56
C ASP A 149 -5.36 7.94 5.85
N LYS A 150 -4.71 7.96 7.02
CA LYS A 150 -5.42 8.10 8.31
C LYS A 150 -6.09 9.47 8.49
N LEU A 151 -5.42 10.54 8.12
CA LEU A 151 -6.00 11.89 8.18
C LEU A 151 -7.18 12.04 7.22
N SER A 152 -7.10 11.44 6.03
CA SER A 152 -8.20 11.41 5.08
C SER A 152 -9.41 10.66 5.65
N LEU A 153 -9.21 9.49 6.25
CA LEU A 153 -10.29 8.75 6.91
C LEU A 153 -10.94 9.55 8.04
N LYS A 154 -10.14 10.21 8.89
CA LYS A 154 -10.67 11.11 9.95
C LYS A 154 -11.48 12.28 9.37
N ALA A 155 -11.03 12.88 8.28
CA ALA A 155 -11.73 13.99 7.63
C ALA A 155 -13.10 13.57 7.04
N PHE A 156 -13.18 12.35 6.49
CA PHE A 156 -14.44 11.81 5.96
C PHE A 156 -15.41 11.30 7.04
N SER A 157 -14.92 10.92 8.22
CA SER A 157 -15.76 10.41 9.32
C SER A 157 -16.46 11.49 10.14
N ASN A 158 -16.44 12.75 9.72
CA ASN A 158 -17.03 13.92 10.41
C ASN A 158 -16.47 14.24 11.82
N ASP A 159 -15.34 13.68 12.20
CA ASP A 159 -14.61 14.13 13.39
C ASP A 159 -13.86 15.42 13.05
N ASN A 160 -14.61 16.53 13.04
CA ASN A 160 -14.20 17.89 12.63
C ASN A 160 -13.13 18.56 13.54
N LYS A 161 -12.18 17.80 14.10
CA LYS A 161 -11.15 18.36 15.00
C LYS A 161 -9.83 18.75 14.32
N ILE A 162 -9.58 18.30 13.10
CA ILE A 162 -8.34 18.64 12.40
C ILE A 162 -8.63 19.66 11.30
N SER A 163 -8.20 20.90 11.46
CA SER A 163 -8.15 21.85 10.35
C SER A 163 -6.89 21.57 9.51
N LEU A 164 -7.03 21.54 8.19
CA LEU A 164 -5.92 21.40 7.23
C LEU A 164 -4.78 22.41 7.47
N ASP A 165 -5.10 23.58 8.06
CA ASP A 165 -4.12 24.61 8.40
C ASP A 165 -3.18 24.18 9.52
N LYS A 166 -3.64 23.37 10.49
CA LYS A 166 -2.78 22.83 11.55
C LYS A 166 -1.75 21.82 11.00
N ILE A 167 -2.12 21.05 9.98
CA ILE A 167 -1.22 20.07 9.37
C ILE A 167 -0.13 20.76 8.56
N LYS A 168 -0.47 21.83 7.82
CA LYS A 168 0.51 22.61 7.04
C LYS A 168 1.62 23.18 7.91
N ASN A 169 1.28 23.73 9.08
CA ASN A 169 2.25 24.37 9.96
C ASN A 169 3.21 23.39 10.65
N VAL A 170 2.89 22.08 10.69
CA VAL A 170 3.74 21.06 11.34
C VAL A 170 4.66 20.35 10.33
N VAL A 171 4.26 20.31 9.06
CA VAL A 171 4.98 19.55 8.02
C VAL A 171 5.97 20.43 7.25
N PHE A 172 5.79 21.75 7.23
CA PHE A 172 6.57 22.69 6.39
C PHE A 172 7.43 23.69 7.17
N ASP A 173 7.44 23.65 8.54
CA ASP A 173 8.42 24.31 9.41
C ASP A 173 9.47 23.28 9.91
#